data_fddcd10c1813fc831aee1e3fd39808e8
#
_entry.id   fddcd10c1813fc831aee1e3fd39808e8
#
_cell.length_a   1.000
_cell.length_b   1.000
_cell.length_c   1.000
_cell.angle_alpha   90.00
_cell.angle_beta   90.00
_cell.angle_gamma   90.00
#
_symmetry.space_group_name_H-M   'P 1'
#
loop_
_entity.id
_entity.type
_entity.pdbx_description
1 polymer ?
#
loop_
_entity_poly.entity_id
_entity_poly.type
_entity_poly.pdbx_seq_one_letter_code
_entity_poly.pdbx_strand_id
1 'polypeptide(L)'
;MSRSRRLLVLISILLVALGVLYYQSKKGVQTETIQFTSSLTGRVLPYKVVLPPGYGLITSRRTHYPVIYLLHGWSGHFDTWLNSTGLEHYAAQNKFIIVTPEGNVGWYSDSATNPSDKYESYIISELIPDVESRYRTIRDRGGRGIAGNSMGGYGALKFGLKHPTMFGFVASMSGALDATSRMDDKSIMDTFGAAGTAARSDNNLEQILRQLPPEKLAALPFVYMDCGLDDPWLKVNDHFADVLSQLKVRYEYRRVPGGHVWPYWDTQIQPVLELAAKVLSAPS
;
A
#
# COMPACT_ATOMS: atom_id res chain seq x y z
N MET A 1 -52.93 -7.54 -24.33
CA MET A 1 -52.53 -6.36 -23.53
C MET A 1 -52.56 -5.12 -24.39
N SER A 2 -53.29 -4.09 -24.00
CA SER A 2 -53.33 -2.82 -24.76
C SER A 2 -51.95 -2.13 -24.82
N ARG A 3 -51.70 -1.31 -25.86
CA ARG A 3 -50.45 -0.53 -25.98
C ARG A 3 -50.14 0.27 -24.71
N SER A 4 -51.15 0.88 -24.10
CA SER A 4 -51.01 1.65 -22.84
C SER A 4 -50.57 0.79 -21.64
N ARG A 5 -51.06 -0.44 -21.50
CA ARG A 5 -50.61 -1.36 -20.43
C ARG A 5 -49.19 -1.80 -20.62
N ARG A 6 -48.72 -2.05 -21.86
CA ARG A 6 -47.33 -2.37 -22.16
C ARG A 6 -46.41 -1.20 -21.82
N LEU A 7 -46.81 0.04 -22.13
CA LEU A 7 -46.05 1.25 -21.84
C LEU A 7 -45.90 1.45 -20.31
N LEU A 8 -47.00 1.29 -19.54
CA LEU A 8 -46.96 1.39 -18.08
C LEU A 8 -46.04 0.36 -17.44
N VAL A 9 -46.07 -0.88 -17.92
CA VAL A 9 -45.16 -1.94 -17.43
C VAL A 9 -43.69 -1.58 -17.72
N LEU A 10 -43.38 -1.07 -18.92
CA LEU A 10 -42.02 -0.66 -19.27
C LEU A 10 -41.51 0.53 -18.42
N ILE A 11 -42.38 1.51 -18.17
CA ILE A 11 -42.06 2.66 -17.30
C ILE A 11 -41.81 2.18 -15.86
N SER A 12 -42.62 1.26 -15.33
CA SER A 12 -42.46 0.71 -13.99
C SER A 12 -41.16 -0.07 -13.87
N ILE A 13 -40.78 -0.88 -14.86
CA ILE A 13 -39.51 -1.60 -14.91
C ILE A 13 -38.34 -0.61 -14.94
N LEU A 14 -38.43 0.45 -15.74
CA LEU A 14 -37.40 1.48 -15.84
C LEU A 14 -37.21 2.23 -14.51
N LEU A 15 -38.32 2.60 -13.84
CA LEU A 15 -38.29 3.28 -12.53
C LEU A 15 -37.69 2.38 -11.43
N VAL A 16 -38.02 1.09 -11.43
CA VAL A 16 -37.42 0.12 -10.51
C VAL A 16 -35.92 -0.02 -10.80
N ALA A 17 -35.53 -0.14 -12.07
CA ALA A 17 -34.13 -0.24 -12.46
C ALA A 17 -33.36 1.04 -12.07
N LEU A 18 -33.92 2.22 -12.30
CA LEU A 18 -33.33 3.50 -11.87
C LEU A 18 -33.24 3.62 -10.34
N GLY A 19 -34.27 3.17 -9.63
CA GLY A 19 -34.28 3.11 -8.15
C GLY A 19 -33.21 2.16 -7.59
N VAL A 20 -33.05 0.99 -8.20
CA VAL A 20 -31.98 0.05 -7.86
C VAL A 20 -30.59 0.63 -8.15
N LEU A 21 -30.40 1.25 -9.32
CA LEU A 21 -29.16 1.92 -9.69
C LEU A 21 -28.83 3.09 -8.74
N TYR A 22 -29.83 3.89 -8.40
CA TYR A 22 -29.68 5.00 -7.43
C TYR A 22 -29.34 4.49 -6.03
N TYR A 23 -30.04 3.43 -5.54
CA TYR A 23 -29.75 2.81 -4.25
C TYR A 23 -28.35 2.19 -4.21
N GLN A 24 -27.94 1.53 -5.30
CA GLN A 24 -26.62 0.94 -5.43
C GLN A 24 -25.52 2.01 -5.59
N SER A 25 -25.77 3.13 -6.28
CA SER A 25 -24.80 4.23 -6.38
C SER A 25 -24.53 4.92 -5.04
N LYS A 26 -25.47 4.82 -4.10
CA LYS A 26 -25.30 5.31 -2.72
C LYS A 26 -24.64 4.29 -1.77
N LYS A 27 -24.36 3.05 -2.20
CA LYS A 27 -23.48 2.18 -1.40
C LYS A 27 -22.08 2.79 -1.42
N GLY A 28 -21.70 3.39 -0.29
CA GLY A 28 -20.37 3.94 -0.03
C GLY A 28 -19.26 2.89 -0.18
N VAL A 29 -18.12 3.23 0.28
CA VAL A 29 -16.98 2.31 0.45
C VAL A 29 -17.43 1.09 1.27
N GLN A 30 -16.99 -0.09 0.87
CA GLN A 30 -17.20 -1.33 1.60
C GLN A 30 -15.87 -1.78 2.16
N THR A 31 -15.85 -2.22 3.41
CA THR A 31 -14.66 -2.78 4.06
C THR A 31 -14.89 -4.23 4.42
N GLU A 32 -13.89 -5.05 4.20
CA GLU A 32 -13.87 -6.46 4.56
C GLU A 32 -12.64 -6.75 5.41
N THR A 33 -12.76 -7.70 6.35
CA THR A 33 -11.62 -8.24 7.10
C THR A 33 -11.47 -9.71 6.74
N ILE A 34 -10.29 -10.05 6.25
CA ILE A 34 -9.94 -11.42 5.86
C ILE A 34 -9.00 -12.00 6.92
N GLN A 35 -9.38 -13.12 7.49
CA GLN A 35 -8.51 -13.92 8.36
C GLN A 35 -7.65 -14.82 7.47
N PHE A 36 -6.45 -14.36 7.16
CA PHE A 36 -5.53 -15.08 6.28
C PHE A 36 -4.56 -15.94 7.10
N THR A 37 -4.50 -17.23 6.81
CA THR A 37 -3.51 -18.13 7.42
C THR A 37 -2.31 -18.25 6.50
N SER A 38 -1.19 -17.66 6.91
CA SER A 38 0.07 -17.74 6.17
C SER A 38 0.75 -19.09 6.43
N SER A 39 1.06 -19.81 5.37
CA SER A 39 1.83 -21.05 5.46
C SER A 39 3.32 -20.80 5.75
N LEU A 40 3.84 -19.66 5.34
CA LEU A 40 5.23 -19.25 5.54
C LEU A 40 5.52 -18.90 7.00
N THR A 41 4.56 -18.26 7.68
CA THR A 41 4.73 -17.87 9.09
C THR A 41 4.06 -18.82 10.07
N GLY A 42 3.15 -19.67 9.61
CA GLY A 42 2.32 -20.54 10.45
C GLY A 42 1.30 -19.79 11.32
N ARG A 43 1.01 -18.52 10.99
CA ARG A 43 0.15 -17.62 11.79
C ARG A 43 -1.07 -17.16 10.99
N VAL A 44 -2.12 -16.78 11.71
CA VAL A 44 -3.21 -15.98 11.13
C VAL A 44 -2.73 -14.53 11.09
N LEU A 45 -2.60 -14.00 9.88
CA LEU A 45 -2.21 -12.62 9.62
C LEU A 45 -3.40 -11.93 8.92
N PRO A 46 -4.29 -11.27 9.67
CA PRO A 46 -5.45 -10.64 9.08
C PRO A 46 -5.06 -9.46 8.19
N TYR A 47 -5.91 -9.16 7.21
CA TYR A 47 -5.82 -7.92 6.47
C TYR A 47 -7.21 -7.32 6.23
N LYS A 48 -7.29 -6.01 6.10
CA LYS A 48 -8.50 -5.33 5.65
C LYS A 48 -8.42 -4.99 4.17
N VAL A 49 -9.60 -4.96 3.55
CA VAL A 49 -9.77 -4.53 2.17
C VAL A 49 -10.81 -3.43 2.14
N VAL A 50 -10.44 -2.31 1.56
CA VAL A 50 -11.34 -1.18 1.28
C VAL A 50 -11.67 -1.24 -0.21
N LEU A 51 -12.94 -1.46 -0.53
CA LEU A 51 -13.42 -1.57 -1.90
C LEU A 51 -14.00 -0.23 -2.37
N PRO A 52 -13.69 0.21 -3.61
CA PRO A 52 -14.17 1.49 -4.10
C PRO A 52 -15.69 1.52 -4.25
N PRO A 53 -16.32 2.71 -4.22
CA PRO A 53 -17.74 2.86 -4.44
C PRO A 53 -18.18 2.20 -5.75
N GLY A 54 -19.27 1.46 -5.68
CA GLY A 54 -19.82 0.77 -6.84
C GLY A 54 -19.13 -0.54 -7.21
N TYR A 55 -18.14 -1.02 -6.46
CA TYR A 55 -17.46 -2.29 -6.73
C TYR A 55 -18.44 -3.47 -6.87
N GLY A 56 -19.49 -3.56 -6.04
CA GLY A 56 -20.51 -4.61 -6.08
C GLY A 56 -21.59 -4.44 -7.14
N LEU A 57 -21.58 -3.37 -7.94
CA LEU A 57 -22.60 -3.11 -8.95
C LEU A 57 -22.54 -4.10 -10.13
N ILE A 58 -23.68 -4.40 -10.72
CA ILE A 58 -23.78 -5.22 -11.94
C ILE A 58 -22.98 -4.58 -13.08
N THR A 59 -23.02 -3.24 -13.17
CA THR A 59 -22.31 -2.47 -14.20
C THR A 59 -20.79 -2.50 -14.08
N SER A 60 -20.27 -2.77 -12.89
CA SER A 60 -18.83 -2.82 -12.61
C SER A 60 -18.25 -4.25 -12.55
N ARG A 61 -19.05 -5.28 -12.83
CA ARG A 61 -18.62 -6.69 -12.69
C ARG A 61 -17.39 -7.07 -13.53
N ARG A 62 -17.13 -6.33 -14.62
CA ARG A 62 -15.97 -6.56 -15.49
C ARG A 62 -14.85 -5.55 -15.25
N THR A 63 -15.06 -4.54 -14.43
CA THR A 63 -14.05 -3.52 -14.12
C THR A 63 -13.01 -4.08 -13.18
N HIS A 64 -11.74 -3.95 -13.53
CA HIS A 64 -10.59 -4.20 -12.69
C HIS A 64 -10.05 -2.88 -12.15
N TYR A 65 -9.54 -2.90 -10.94
CA TYR A 65 -9.13 -1.71 -10.20
C TYR A 65 -7.65 -1.79 -9.83
N PRO A 66 -6.91 -0.68 -9.85
CA PRO A 66 -5.59 -0.65 -9.25
C PRO A 66 -5.70 -0.91 -7.74
N VAL A 67 -4.64 -1.49 -7.17
CA VAL A 67 -4.56 -1.83 -5.75
C VAL A 67 -3.39 -1.10 -5.09
N ILE A 68 -3.65 -0.56 -3.89
CA ILE A 68 -2.62 -0.01 -3.01
C ILE A 68 -2.50 -0.92 -1.78
N TYR A 69 -1.33 -1.50 -1.56
CA TYR A 69 -0.98 -2.17 -0.32
C TYR A 69 -0.44 -1.11 0.64
N LEU A 70 -1.16 -0.84 1.73
CA LEU A 70 -0.87 0.25 2.67
C LEU A 70 -0.37 -0.31 4.00
N LEU A 71 0.92 -0.20 4.22
CA LEU A 71 1.65 -0.80 5.34
C LEU A 71 1.59 0.09 6.58
N HIS A 72 1.31 -0.50 7.75
CA HIS A 72 1.30 0.20 9.03
C HIS A 72 2.71 0.45 9.59
N GLY A 73 2.84 1.40 10.51
CA GLY A 73 4.07 1.68 11.26
C GLY A 73 4.31 0.66 12.38
N TRP A 74 5.45 0.79 13.06
CA TRP A 74 5.78 -0.01 14.26
C TRP A 74 4.67 0.15 15.31
N SER A 75 4.32 -0.87 16.05
CA SER A 75 3.17 -0.92 16.97
C SER A 75 1.77 -0.78 16.34
N GLY A 76 1.67 -0.63 15.03
CA GLY A 76 0.40 -0.68 14.30
C GLY A 76 -0.01 -2.11 13.97
N HIS A 77 -1.23 -2.25 13.43
CA HIS A 77 -1.83 -3.49 12.98
C HIS A 77 -2.59 -3.27 11.67
N PHE A 78 -3.08 -4.33 11.09
CA PHE A 78 -3.83 -4.36 9.82
C PHE A 78 -5.01 -3.38 9.75
N ASP A 79 -5.58 -2.96 10.88
CA ASP A 79 -6.74 -2.06 10.95
C ASP A 79 -6.39 -0.62 11.37
N THR A 80 -5.13 -0.34 11.72
CA THR A 80 -4.73 0.95 12.30
C THR A 80 -4.96 2.11 11.35
N TRP A 81 -4.72 1.94 10.05
CA TRP A 81 -4.98 2.99 9.06
C TRP A 81 -6.46 3.41 9.01
N LEU A 82 -7.38 2.45 9.07
CA LEU A 82 -8.81 2.75 9.07
C LEU A 82 -9.28 3.35 10.38
N ASN A 83 -8.70 2.91 11.51
CA ASN A 83 -9.08 3.40 12.83
C ASN A 83 -8.52 4.79 13.15
N SER A 84 -7.43 5.21 12.50
CA SER A 84 -6.68 6.44 12.81
C SER A 84 -6.80 7.53 11.75
N THR A 85 -7.43 7.26 10.62
CA THR A 85 -7.52 8.19 9.48
C THR A 85 -8.89 8.16 8.81
N GLY A 86 -9.14 9.15 7.95
CA GLY A 86 -10.30 9.16 7.04
C GLY A 86 -10.14 8.28 5.80
N LEU A 87 -9.34 7.20 5.84
CA LEU A 87 -8.95 6.40 4.68
C LEU A 87 -10.12 5.95 3.81
N GLU A 88 -11.25 5.55 4.41
CA GLU A 88 -12.46 5.14 3.66
C GLU A 88 -12.99 6.29 2.78
N HIS A 89 -12.99 7.51 3.32
CA HIS A 89 -13.41 8.68 2.59
C HIS A 89 -12.46 8.99 1.42
N TYR A 90 -11.16 8.91 1.65
CA TYR A 90 -10.15 9.18 0.62
C TYR A 90 -10.14 8.10 -0.47
N ALA A 91 -10.34 6.84 -0.09
CA ALA A 91 -10.48 5.72 -1.02
C ALA A 91 -11.69 5.89 -1.95
N ALA A 92 -12.79 6.46 -1.44
CA ALA A 92 -13.98 6.73 -2.24
C ALA A 92 -13.71 7.65 -3.43
N GLN A 93 -12.78 8.57 -3.30
CA GLN A 93 -12.48 9.57 -4.32
C GLN A 93 -11.57 9.03 -5.43
N ASN A 94 -10.75 8.02 -5.13
CA ASN A 94 -9.64 7.59 -5.99
C ASN A 94 -9.86 6.25 -6.70
N LYS A 95 -10.97 5.56 -6.45
CA LYS A 95 -11.33 4.27 -7.09
C LYS A 95 -10.26 3.18 -6.99
N PHE A 96 -9.56 3.11 -5.89
CA PHE A 96 -8.62 2.02 -5.59
C PHE A 96 -9.28 0.90 -4.77
N ILE A 97 -8.73 -0.31 -4.90
CA ILE A 97 -8.79 -1.30 -3.84
C ILE A 97 -7.61 -0.97 -2.90
N ILE A 98 -7.86 -0.76 -1.61
CA ILE A 98 -6.79 -0.55 -0.63
C ILE A 98 -6.74 -1.77 0.27
N VAL A 99 -5.55 -2.33 0.46
CA VAL A 99 -5.29 -3.49 1.30
C VAL A 99 -4.35 -3.09 2.43
N THR A 100 -4.78 -3.28 3.67
CA THR A 100 -3.95 -2.99 4.85
C THR A 100 -3.59 -4.29 5.55
N PRO A 101 -2.40 -4.86 5.31
CA PRO A 101 -1.99 -6.14 5.85
C PRO A 101 -1.43 -6.04 7.26
N GLU A 102 -1.47 -7.18 7.99
CA GLU A 102 -0.72 -7.35 9.22
C GLU A 102 0.77 -7.55 8.93
N GLY A 103 1.61 -6.79 9.61
CA GLY A 103 3.08 -6.85 9.51
C GLY A 103 3.75 -7.03 10.87
N ASN A 104 2.97 -7.00 11.96
CA ASN A 104 3.48 -6.97 13.34
C ASN A 104 4.66 -5.97 13.47
N VAL A 105 5.68 -6.31 14.22
CA VAL A 105 6.94 -5.54 14.35
C VAL A 105 8.07 -6.14 13.50
N GLY A 106 7.73 -6.85 12.43
CA GLY A 106 8.65 -7.64 11.61
C GLY A 106 9.37 -6.85 10.50
N TRP A 107 9.29 -5.52 10.49
CA TRP A 107 9.95 -4.65 9.52
C TRP A 107 9.71 -5.05 8.06
N TYR A 108 8.59 -5.74 7.81
CA TYR A 108 8.23 -6.26 6.48
C TYR A 108 9.38 -7.06 5.83
N SER A 109 10.17 -7.77 6.65
CA SER A 109 11.37 -8.50 6.24
C SER A 109 11.31 -9.94 6.72
N ASP A 110 12.02 -10.81 6.05
CA ASP A 110 12.25 -12.16 6.55
C ASP A 110 13.34 -12.07 7.63
N SER A 111 13.01 -12.53 8.84
CA SER A 111 13.90 -12.42 9.99
C SER A 111 15.15 -13.29 9.85
N ALA A 112 16.30 -12.72 10.19
CA ALA A 112 17.56 -13.44 10.28
C ALA A 112 17.66 -14.34 11.51
N THR A 113 16.86 -14.08 12.55
CA THR A 113 16.96 -14.79 13.84
C THR A 113 15.79 -15.72 14.11
N ASN A 114 14.61 -15.46 13.51
CA ASN A 114 13.41 -16.27 13.65
C ASN A 114 12.92 -16.77 12.29
N PRO A 115 13.11 -18.05 11.94
CA PRO A 115 12.71 -18.61 10.66
C PRO A 115 11.19 -18.52 10.36
N SER A 116 10.35 -18.33 11.40
CA SER A 116 8.90 -18.18 11.24
C SER A 116 8.46 -16.74 10.97
N ASP A 117 9.34 -15.76 11.07
CA ASP A 117 9.04 -14.36 10.81
C ASP A 117 9.44 -13.99 9.37
N LYS A 118 8.61 -14.43 8.40
CA LYS A 118 8.85 -14.27 6.96
C LYS A 118 7.89 -13.24 6.35
N TYR A 119 7.95 -12.00 6.84
CA TYR A 119 6.98 -10.97 6.44
C TYR A 119 7.19 -10.44 5.01
N GLU A 120 8.43 -10.42 4.48
CA GLU A 120 8.66 -10.09 3.08
C GLU A 120 8.08 -11.18 2.17
N SER A 121 8.47 -12.43 2.41
CA SER A 121 7.99 -13.57 1.64
C SER A 121 6.46 -13.72 1.72
N TYR A 122 5.87 -13.50 2.90
CA TYR A 122 4.42 -13.51 3.10
C TYR A 122 3.72 -12.48 2.21
N ILE A 123 4.15 -11.21 2.25
CA ILE A 123 3.52 -10.14 1.44
C ILE A 123 3.61 -10.48 -0.06
N ILE A 124 4.80 -10.86 -0.52
CA ILE A 124 5.05 -11.06 -1.96
C ILE A 124 4.44 -12.35 -2.49
N SER A 125 4.58 -13.46 -1.74
CA SER A 125 4.29 -14.79 -2.28
C SER A 125 2.95 -15.37 -1.83
N GLU A 126 2.32 -14.79 -0.81
CA GLU A 126 1.03 -15.28 -0.30
C GLU A 126 -0.06 -14.20 -0.33
N LEU A 127 0.16 -13.03 0.30
CA LEU A 127 -0.87 -11.99 0.42
C LEU A 127 -1.26 -11.41 -0.95
N ILE A 128 -0.29 -10.96 -1.75
CA ILE A 128 -0.59 -10.37 -3.07
C ILE A 128 -1.36 -11.36 -3.95
N PRO A 129 -0.94 -12.62 -4.12
CA PRO A 129 -1.71 -13.62 -4.84
C PRO A 129 -3.11 -13.89 -4.26
N ASP A 130 -3.27 -13.93 -2.94
CA ASP A 130 -4.57 -14.13 -2.30
C ASP A 130 -5.54 -12.98 -2.63
N VAL A 131 -5.09 -11.72 -2.46
CA VAL A 131 -5.85 -10.52 -2.82
C VAL A 131 -6.26 -10.55 -4.29
N GLU A 132 -5.33 -10.86 -5.19
CA GLU A 132 -5.57 -10.90 -6.63
C GLU A 132 -6.50 -12.07 -7.06
N SER A 133 -6.58 -13.12 -6.26
CA SER A 133 -7.51 -14.22 -6.48
C SER A 133 -8.95 -13.86 -6.07
N ARG A 134 -9.10 -13.05 -5.02
CA ARG A 134 -10.41 -12.67 -4.42
C ARG A 134 -11.04 -11.45 -5.07
N TYR A 135 -10.21 -10.50 -5.51
CA TYR A 135 -10.67 -9.18 -5.94
C TYR A 135 -10.30 -8.90 -7.40
N ARG A 136 -11.09 -8.06 -8.03
CA ARG A 136 -10.85 -7.61 -9.42
C ARG A 136 -9.77 -6.54 -9.45
N THR A 137 -8.53 -6.95 -9.27
CA THR A 137 -7.34 -6.09 -9.36
C THR A 137 -6.76 -6.10 -10.77
N ILE A 138 -6.11 -5.01 -11.16
CA ILE A 138 -5.19 -4.97 -12.30
C ILE A 138 -3.90 -5.65 -11.85
N ARG A 139 -3.62 -6.84 -12.39
CA ARG A 139 -2.59 -7.77 -11.87
C ARG A 139 -1.20 -7.55 -12.42
N ASP A 140 -0.96 -6.43 -13.05
CA ASP A 140 0.36 -6.05 -13.54
C ASP A 140 0.98 -4.92 -12.70
N ARG A 141 2.21 -4.56 -13.03
CA ARG A 141 2.95 -3.48 -12.39
C ARG A 141 2.20 -2.15 -12.43
N GLY A 142 1.55 -1.84 -13.54
CA GLY A 142 0.79 -0.59 -13.71
C GLY A 142 -0.41 -0.49 -12.79
N GLY A 143 -0.93 -1.64 -12.32
CA GLY A 143 -2.06 -1.69 -11.40
C GLY A 143 -1.69 -1.80 -9.92
N ARG A 144 -0.41 -1.98 -9.56
CA ARG A 144 0.01 -2.16 -8.16
C ARG A 144 0.80 -0.99 -7.62
N GLY A 145 0.35 -0.48 -6.47
CA GLY A 145 1.11 0.44 -5.64
C GLY A 145 1.34 -0.13 -4.24
N ILE A 146 2.38 0.33 -3.57
CA ILE A 146 2.66 0.03 -2.18
C ILE A 146 3.05 1.31 -1.46
N ALA A 147 2.49 1.52 -0.28
CA ALA A 147 2.70 2.72 0.52
C ALA A 147 2.77 2.37 2.01
N GLY A 148 3.26 3.27 2.84
CA GLY A 148 3.21 3.08 4.28
C GLY A 148 3.85 4.21 5.05
N ASN A 149 3.66 4.20 6.38
CA ASN A 149 4.25 5.18 7.27
C ASN A 149 5.32 4.56 8.16
N SER A 150 6.35 5.32 8.56
CA SER A 150 7.36 4.88 9.51
C SER A 150 8.02 3.55 9.10
N MET A 151 7.88 2.48 9.89
CA MET A 151 8.28 1.12 9.53
C MET A 151 7.64 0.67 8.20
N GLY A 152 6.37 1.00 7.97
CA GLY A 152 5.68 0.71 6.70
C GLY A 152 6.24 1.50 5.53
N GLY A 153 6.71 2.73 5.76
CA GLY A 153 7.41 3.54 4.75
C GLY A 153 8.75 2.92 4.34
N TYR A 154 9.52 2.41 5.30
CA TYR A 154 10.69 1.59 5.06
C TYR A 154 10.34 0.34 4.23
N GLY A 155 9.31 -0.41 4.66
CA GLY A 155 8.86 -1.61 3.97
C GLY A 155 8.44 -1.34 2.52
N ALA A 156 7.66 -0.27 2.29
CA ALA A 156 7.21 0.11 0.95
C ALA A 156 8.38 0.40 0.00
N LEU A 157 9.35 1.22 0.44
CA LEU A 157 10.57 1.48 -0.35
C LEU A 157 11.37 0.20 -0.60
N LYS A 158 11.56 -0.63 0.43
CA LYS A 158 12.26 -1.89 0.27
C LYS A 158 11.63 -2.80 -0.78
N PHE A 159 10.30 -2.96 -0.75
CA PHE A 159 9.60 -3.73 -1.78
C PHE A 159 9.77 -3.15 -3.17
N GLY A 160 9.69 -1.83 -3.32
CA GLY A 160 9.91 -1.17 -4.60
C GLY A 160 11.30 -1.37 -5.17
N LEU A 161 12.32 -1.35 -4.32
CA LEU A 161 13.72 -1.55 -4.72
C LEU A 161 14.05 -3.01 -5.04
N LYS A 162 13.55 -3.96 -4.22
CA LYS A 162 13.83 -5.39 -4.40
C LYS A 162 12.96 -6.04 -5.47
N HIS A 163 11.75 -5.53 -5.69
CA HIS A 163 10.77 -6.08 -6.64
C HIS A 163 10.28 -5.03 -7.65
N PRO A 164 11.17 -4.38 -8.42
CA PRO A 164 10.83 -3.22 -9.27
C PRO A 164 9.84 -3.54 -10.39
N THR A 165 9.72 -4.81 -10.76
CA THR A 165 8.76 -5.28 -11.78
C THR A 165 7.35 -5.52 -11.23
N MET A 166 7.17 -5.51 -9.90
CA MET A 166 5.88 -5.78 -9.27
C MET A 166 5.03 -4.53 -9.05
N PHE A 167 5.67 -3.38 -8.79
CA PHE A 167 4.99 -2.15 -8.40
C PHE A 167 5.26 -1.02 -9.39
N GLY A 168 4.22 -0.25 -9.75
CA GLY A 168 4.33 0.97 -10.55
C GLY A 168 4.51 2.23 -9.71
N PHE A 169 4.04 2.17 -8.44
CA PHE A 169 4.06 3.29 -7.50
C PHE A 169 4.49 2.82 -6.11
N VAL A 170 5.35 3.60 -5.48
CA VAL A 170 5.82 3.39 -4.10
C VAL A 170 5.74 4.69 -3.33
N ALA A 171 5.21 4.66 -2.10
CA ALA A 171 5.17 5.84 -1.24
C ALA A 171 5.64 5.56 0.18
N SER A 172 6.45 6.47 0.72
CA SER A 172 6.97 6.44 2.09
C SER A 172 6.64 7.73 2.82
N MET A 173 5.83 7.64 3.85
CA MET A 173 5.48 8.77 4.74
C MET A 173 6.28 8.65 6.04
N SER A 174 7.15 9.62 6.34
CA SER A 174 8.00 9.58 7.53
C SER A 174 8.78 8.27 7.70
N GLY A 175 9.34 7.72 6.63
CA GLY A 175 9.95 6.38 6.63
C GLY A 175 11.15 6.27 7.58
N ALA A 176 11.24 5.17 8.34
CA ALA A 176 12.37 4.82 9.19
C ALA A 176 13.49 4.15 8.34
N LEU A 177 14.06 4.92 7.39
CA LEU A 177 14.85 4.40 6.26
C LEU A 177 16.24 3.87 6.64
N ASP A 178 16.72 4.20 7.84
CA ASP A 178 18.00 3.72 8.40
C ASP A 178 17.86 2.51 9.33
N ALA A 179 16.70 1.85 9.33
CA ALA A 179 16.39 0.75 10.26
C ALA A 179 17.52 -0.27 10.39
N THR A 180 18.12 -0.68 9.27
CA THR A 180 19.20 -1.67 9.27
C THR A 180 20.53 -1.18 9.88
N SER A 181 20.68 0.11 10.12
CA SER A 181 21.86 0.70 10.76
C SER A 181 21.72 0.83 12.27
N ARG A 182 20.50 0.70 12.81
CA ARG A 182 20.21 0.85 14.24
C ARG A 182 20.49 -0.44 14.99
N MET A 183 21.02 -0.27 16.22
CA MET A 183 21.43 -1.38 17.10
C MET A 183 20.75 -1.32 18.48
N ASP A 184 19.96 -0.28 18.71
CA ASP A 184 19.33 0.03 20.00
C ASP A 184 17.88 -0.49 20.13
N ASP A 185 17.33 -1.04 19.05
CA ASP A 185 15.93 -1.52 18.97
C ASP A 185 15.90 -3.04 18.88
N LYS A 186 15.20 -3.68 19.84
CA LYS A 186 15.08 -5.13 19.89
C LYS A 186 14.42 -5.72 18.65
N SER A 187 13.37 -5.10 18.11
CA SER A 187 12.68 -5.60 16.92
C SER A 187 13.57 -5.59 15.68
N ILE A 188 14.42 -4.57 15.57
CA ILE A 188 15.46 -4.46 14.53
C ILE A 188 16.50 -5.56 14.68
N MET A 189 16.97 -5.79 15.92
CA MET A 189 17.93 -6.85 16.21
C MET A 189 17.35 -8.23 15.94
N ASP A 190 16.11 -8.46 16.33
CA ASP A 190 15.40 -9.71 16.06
C ASP A 190 15.19 -9.95 14.56
N THR A 191 14.94 -8.89 13.79
CA THR A 191 14.70 -8.99 12.34
C THR A 191 16.00 -9.13 11.55
N PHE A 192 16.98 -8.25 11.77
CA PHE A 192 18.17 -8.15 10.93
C PHE A 192 19.44 -8.74 11.55
N GLY A 193 19.37 -9.20 12.80
CA GLY A 193 20.53 -9.76 13.51
C GLY A 193 21.57 -8.72 13.97
N ALA A 194 22.76 -9.20 14.33
CA ALA A 194 23.86 -8.36 14.77
C ALA A 194 24.45 -7.49 13.65
N ALA A 195 25.31 -6.53 14.03
CA ALA A 195 26.04 -5.72 13.06
C ALA A 195 26.84 -6.59 12.08
N GLY A 196 26.87 -6.19 10.81
CA GLY A 196 27.65 -6.87 9.77
C GLY A 196 27.02 -8.18 9.23
N THR A 197 25.80 -8.54 9.64
CA THR A 197 25.08 -9.67 9.04
C THR A 197 24.68 -9.38 7.58
N ALA A 198 24.61 -10.42 6.75
CA ALA A 198 24.08 -10.32 5.39
C ALA A 198 22.63 -9.78 5.38
N ALA A 199 21.80 -10.19 6.35
CA ALA A 199 20.44 -9.69 6.46
C ALA A 199 20.36 -8.16 6.61
N ARG A 200 21.33 -7.52 7.27
CA ARG A 200 21.39 -6.05 7.33
C ARG A 200 21.75 -5.44 5.99
N SER A 201 22.76 -5.98 5.33
CA SER A 201 23.18 -5.51 3.99
C SER A 201 22.07 -5.67 2.95
N ASP A 202 21.45 -6.84 2.90
CA ASP A 202 20.42 -7.21 1.93
C ASP A 202 19.10 -6.44 2.11
N ASN A 203 18.94 -5.77 3.26
CA ASN A 203 17.77 -4.97 3.61
C ASN A 203 18.12 -3.48 3.83
N ASN A 204 19.36 -3.06 3.62
CA ASN A 204 19.77 -1.66 3.68
C ASN A 204 19.36 -0.96 2.36
N LEU A 205 18.42 -0.01 2.47
CA LEU A 205 17.82 0.63 1.28
C LEU A 205 18.86 1.37 0.41
N GLU A 206 19.77 2.09 1.02
CA GLU A 206 20.82 2.80 0.28
C GLU A 206 21.79 1.82 -0.40
N GLN A 207 22.18 0.76 0.30
CA GLN A 207 23.06 -0.26 -0.27
C GLN A 207 22.38 -1.00 -1.42
N ILE A 208 21.12 -1.40 -1.26
CA ILE A 208 20.32 -2.00 -2.35
C ILE A 208 20.33 -1.06 -3.55
N LEU A 209 19.98 0.21 -3.35
CA LEU A 209 19.83 1.19 -4.41
C LEU A 209 21.16 1.42 -5.17
N ARG A 210 22.29 1.55 -4.44
CA ARG A 210 23.62 1.76 -5.03
C ARG A 210 24.18 0.53 -5.77
N GLN A 211 23.67 -0.66 -5.45
CA GLN A 211 24.06 -1.91 -6.09
C GLN A 211 23.17 -2.28 -7.30
N LEU A 212 22.07 -1.56 -7.53
CA LEU A 212 21.23 -1.82 -8.70
C LEU A 212 21.96 -1.44 -9.98
N PRO A 213 21.97 -2.33 -10.99
CA PRO A 213 22.51 -1.99 -12.29
C PRO A 213 21.63 -0.95 -13.01
N PRO A 214 22.17 -0.18 -13.97
CA PRO A 214 21.48 0.96 -14.60
C PRO A 214 20.09 0.62 -15.16
N GLU A 215 19.92 -0.55 -15.75
CA GLU A 215 18.64 -1.01 -16.30
C GLU A 215 17.58 -1.26 -15.21
N LYS A 216 17.99 -1.71 -14.02
CA LYS A 216 17.08 -1.87 -12.88
C LYS A 216 16.77 -0.52 -12.21
N LEU A 217 17.73 0.40 -12.15
CA LEU A 217 17.47 1.77 -11.69
C LEU A 217 16.45 2.46 -12.59
N ALA A 218 16.59 2.34 -13.91
CA ALA A 218 15.62 2.88 -14.87
C ALA A 218 14.23 2.23 -14.78
N ALA A 219 14.18 0.98 -14.31
CA ALA A 219 12.93 0.21 -14.12
C ALA A 219 12.28 0.41 -12.76
N LEU A 220 12.85 1.20 -11.84
CA LEU A 220 12.24 1.46 -10.54
C LEU A 220 10.84 2.06 -10.67
N PRO A 221 9.93 1.77 -9.72
CA PRO A 221 8.63 2.43 -9.67
C PRO A 221 8.78 3.94 -9.49
N PHE A 222 7.71 4.69 -9.72
CA PHE A 222 7.69 6.07 -9.28
C PHE A 222 7.72 6.10 -7.75
N VAL A 223 8.71 6.81 -7.19
CA VAL A 223 8.92 6.91 -5.75
C VAL A 223 8.36 8.24 -5.24
N TYR A 224 7.44 8.19 -4.28
CA TYR A 224 7.01 9.34 -3.50
C TYR A 224 7.53 9.22 -2.08
N MET A 225 7.97 10.34 -1.52
CA MET A 225 8.34 10.43 -0.12
C MET A 225 7.83 11.73 0.49
N ASP A 226 7.43 11.69 1.74
CA ASP A 226 7.25 12.89 2.56
C ASP A 226 7.76 12.69 3.98
N CYS A 227 8.09 13.79 4.65
CA CYS A 227 8.44 13.78 6.05
C CYS A 227 8.07 15.10 6.73
N GLY A 228 7.61 15.00 7.97
CA GLY A 228 7.30 16.16 8.80
C GLY A 228 8.55 16.97 9.14
N LEU A 229 8.43 18.31 9.21
CA LEU A 229 9.55 19.18 9.60
C LEU A 229 9.99 18.95 11.05
N ASP A 230 9.08 18.49 11.91
CA ASP A 230 9.33 18.18 13.33
C ASP A 230 9.46 16.65 13.55
N ASP A 231 9.62 15.88 12.49
CA ASP A 231 9.72 14.41 12.54
C ASP A 231 11.17 14.00 12.86
N PRO A 232 11.41 13.06 13.80
CA PRO A 232 12.76 12.58 14.11
C PRO A 232 13.45 11.90 12.91
N TRP A 233 12.69 11.41 11.92
CA TRP A 233 13.21 10.78 10.70
C TRP A 233 13.52 11.77 9.57
N LEU A 234 13.32 13.07 9.75
CA LEU A 234 13.51 14.06 8.69
C LEU A 234 14.89 13.97 8.06
N LYS A 235 15.95 13.93 8.86
CA LYS A 235 17.34 13.87 8.35
C LYS A 235 17.62 12.61 7.54
N VAL A 236 17.03 11.50 7.94
CA VAL A 236 17.19 10.20 7.25
C VAL A 236 16.46 10.22 5.91
N ASN A 237 15.26 10.81 5.86
CA ASN A 237 14.49 10.95 4.62
C ASN A 237 15.17 11.96 3.68
N ASP A 238 15.71 13.07 4.18
CA ASP A 238 16.51 14.02 3.41
C ASP A 238 17.71 13.34 2.75
N HIS A 239 18.50 12.61 3.54
CA HIS A 239 19.65 11.86 3.04
C HIS A 239 19.26 10.86 1.93
N PHE A 240 18.18 10.12 2.12
CA PHE A 240 17.75 9.16 1.11
C PHE A 240 17.25 9.82 -0.18
N ALA A 241 16.58 10.97 -0.08
CA ALA A 241 16.21 11.79 -1.24
C ALA A 241 17.45 12.27 -2.02
N ASP A 242 18.52 12.67 -1.31
CA ASP A 242 19.80 13.03 -1.94
C ASP A 242 20.41 11.82 -2.68
N VAL A 243 20.34 10.62 -2.11
CA VAL A 243 20.81 9.38 -2.78
C VAL A 243 20.02 9.10 -4.05
N LEU A 244 18.68 9.21 -4.00
CA LEU A 244 17.82 9.05 -5.19
C LEU A 244 18.20 10.06 -6.29
N SER A 245 18.44 11.31 -5.90
CA SER A 245 18.86 12.39 -6.82
C SER A 245 20.21 12.09 -7.46
N GLN A 246 21.23 11.69 -6.68
CA GLN A 246 22.57 11.30 -7.17
C GLN A 246 22.50 10.18 -8.21
N LEU A 247 21.61 9.21 -7.99
CA LEU A 247 21.42 8.06 -8.88
C LEU A 247 20.42 8.32 -10.00
N LYS A 248 19.90 9.56 -10.11
CA LYS A 248 18.93 9.99 -11.14
C LYS A 248 17.66 9.13 -11.17
N VAL A 249 17.25 8.60 -10.03
CA VAL A 249 15.96 7.90 -9.89
C VAL A 249 14.83 8.91 -10.00
N ARG A 250 13.73 8.54 -10.62
CA ARG A 250 12.54 9.39 -10.70
C ARG A 250 11.79 9.35 -9.37
N TYR A 251 11.72 10.49 -8.66
CA TYR A 251 11.03 10.58 -7.37
C TYR A 251 10.40 11.96 -7.16
N GLU A 252 9.51 12.05 -6.16
CA GLU A 252 9.03 13.27 -5.56
C GLU A 252 9.24 13.20 -4.05
N TYR A 253 9.82 14.25 -3.45
CA TYR A 253 10.00 14.35 -2.01
C TYR A 253 9.46 15.66 -1.49
N ARG A 254 8.66 15.59 -0.42
CA ARG A 254 8.06 16.76 0.24
C ARG A 254 8.45 16.82 1.70
N ARG A 255 8.88 17.99 2.15
CA ARG A 255 8.99 18.36 3.55
C ARG A 255 7.75 19.17 3.92
N VAL A 256 6.97 18.69 4.88
CA VAL A 256 5.66 19.27 5.21
C VAL A 256 5.61 19.58 6.70
N PRO A 257 4.99 20.68 7.16
CA PRO A 257 4.80 20.92 8.58
C PRO A 257 4.14 19.75 9.28
N GLY A 258 4.66 19.35 10.46
CA GLY A 258 4.14 18.24 11.27
C GLY A 258 5.24 17.33 11.77
N GLY A 259 4.85 16.32 12.56
CA GLY A 259 5.75 15.37 13.20
C GLY A 259 5.29 13.93 13.01
N HIS A 260 5.89 12.99 13.77
CA HIS A 260 5.67 11.54 13.67
C HIS A 260 4.36 11.10 14.35
N VAL A 261 3.22 11.55 13.84
CA VAL A 261 1.89 11.37 14.48
C VAL A 261 0.79 11.10 13.45
N TRP A 262 -0.28 10.43 13.90
CA TRP A 262 -1.41 10.05 13.05
C TRP A 262 -2.08 11.23 12.33
N PRO A 263 -2.31 12.41 12.94
CA PRO A 263 -2.88 13.57 12.23
C PRO A 263 -2.04 14.03 11.02
N TYR A 264 -0.71 13.85 11.08
CA TYR A 264 0.15 14.09 9.93
C TYR A 264 -0.13 13.07 8.82
N TRP A 265 -0.09 11.78 9.12
CA TRP A 265 -0.31 10.72 8.12
C TRP A 265 -1.72 10.70 7.55
N ASP A 266 -2.74 11.09 8.34
CA ASP A 266 -4.11 11.28 7.85
C ASP A 266 -4.17 12.37 6.76
N THR A 267 -3.43 13.46 6.95
CA THR A 267 -3.33 14.53 5.95
C THR A 267 -2.51 14.07 4.73
N GLN A 268 -1.39 13.38 4.93
CA GLN A 268 -0.46 13.04 3.85
C GLN A 268 -0.93 11.85 2.99
N ILE A 269 -1.75 10.95 3.49
CA ILE A 269 -2.27 9.85 2.67
C ILE A 269 -3.13 10.34 1.49
N GLN A 270 -3.77 11.52 1.60
CA GLN A 270 -4.60 12.07 0.52
C GLN A 270 -3.78 12.39 -0.73
N PRO A 271 -2.73 13.24 -0.68
CA PRO A 271 -1.88 13.51 -1.84
C PRO A 271 -1.14 12.25 -2.34
N VAL A 272 -0.85 11.27 -1.47
CA VAL A 272 -0.30 9.97 -1.89
C VAL A 272 -1.28 9.24 -2.81
N LEU A 273 -2.55 9.13 -2.42
CA LEU A 273 -3.58 8.47 -3.23
C LEU A 273 -3.87 9.24 -4.53
N GLU A 274 -3.91 10.57 -4.47
CA GLU A 274 -4.08 11.41 -5.67
C GLU A 274 -2.94 11.24 -6.68
N LEU A 275 -1.70 11.15 -6.19
CA LEU A 275 -0.54 10.92 -7.05
C LEU A 275 -0.53 9.49 -7.60
N ALA A 276 -0.85 8.50 -6.76
CA ALA A 276 -1.01 7.12 -7.21
C ALA A 276 -2.04 7.01 -8.35
N ALA A 277 -3.15 7.77 -8.28
CA ALA A 277 -4.17 7.79 -9.34
C ALA A 277 -3.67 8.37 -10.68
N LYS A 278 -2.62 9.18 -10.65
CA LYS A 278 -1.98 9.72 -11.87
C LYS A 278 -0.91 8.81 -12.45
N VAL A 279 -0.34 7.94 -11.61
CA VAL A 279 0.79 7.05 -11.96
C VAL A 279 0.30 5.67 -12.35
N LEU A 280 -0.67 5.12 -11.61
CA LEU A 280 -1.20 3.79 -11.86
C LEU A 280 -2.27 3.79 -12.97
N SER A 281 -2.47 2.62 -13.56
CA SER A 281 -3.51 2.42 -14.58
C SER A 281 -4.90 2.73 -14.01
N ALA A 282 -5.72 3.42 -14.80
CA ALA A 282 -7.12 3.64 -14.44
C ALA A 282 -7.91 2.31 -14.42
N PRO A 283 -9.03 2.24 -13.68
CA PRO A 283 -9.93 1.09 -13.72
C PRO A 283 -10.37 0.75 -15.15
N SER A 284 -10.33 -0.52 -15.52
CA SER A 284 -10.57 -1.01 -16.88
C SER A 284 -11.59 -2.16 -16.91
#